data_2a96f6061c390464d3ba76ceb6b1ed1a
#
_entry.id   2a96f6061c390464d3ba76ceb6b1ed1a
#
_cell.length_a   1.000
_cell.length_b   1.000
_cell.length_c   1.000
_cell.angle_alpha   90.00
_cell.angle_beta   90.00
_cell.angle_gamma   90.00
#
_symmetry.space_group_name_H-M   'P 1'
#
loop_
_entity.id
_entity.type
_entity.pdbx_description
1 polymer ?
#
loop_
_entity_poly.entity_id
_entity_poly.type
_entity_poly.pdbx_seq_one_letter_code
_entity_poly.pdbx_strand_id
1 'polypeptide(L)'
;MKIDQKEEKAIVEDYNNGLSITKICQKYHHKFNIITQILDKNDIYHGRSKSNPKNRKQLTSEQINKIIYLYTVEHRGQLYCAKAAGLGNSTRVVKRVLKENNIHIRNFSEAAVESNQNRAYFKNKEYFDTESPNMAYIMGFLASDGNISERDNSIKIALSSVDREILEKIKKEIEIENDITDTITNNGFPISTLTWSCKQHKEKLASYGIIPNKTFLLAPPYNLQKKYWIDYIRGYFDGDGSINLLSSGYWRWQICSVKESFLQWIIDFLYDEYQIPKVNVLHDECHGKNGIYYFQYLTNAAKQIYNILYTPNSLYLKRKKEKFDKIIK
;
A
#
# COMPACT_ATOMS: atom_id res chain seq x y z
N MET A 1 25.94 -44.99 36.02
CA MET A 1 27.37 -44.76 35.81
C MET A 1 27.73 -43.52 36.61
N LYS A 2 28.64 -43.60 37.58
CA LYS A 2 29.12 -42.42 38.33
C LYS A 2 30.21 -41.77 37.48
N ILE A 3 30.00 -40.49 37.12
CA ILE A 3 30.99 -39.66 36.48
C ILE A 3 32.09 -39.34 37.49
N ASP A 4 33.33 -39.54 37.16
CA ASP A 4 34.44 -39.22 38.06
C ASP A 4 34.71 -37.70 38.08
N GLN A 5 35.39 -37.25 39.13
CA GLN A 5 35.68 -35.80 39.31
C GLN A 5 36.56 -35.22 38.20
N LYS A 6 37.37 -36.05 37.55
CA LYS A 6 38.25 -35.60 36.47
C LYS A 6 37.47 -35.32 35.19
N GLU A 7 36.51 -36.20 34.86
CA GLU A 7 35.61 -36.05 33.75
C GLU A 7 34.63 -34.86 33.96
N GLU A 8 34.11 -34.68 35.20
CA GLU A 8 33.27 -33.55 35.55
C GLU A 8 34.00 -32.18 35.29
N LYS A 9 35.26 -32.08 35.75
CA LYS A 9 36.08 -30.89 35.51
C LYS A 9 36.36 -30.65 33.99
N ALA A 10 36.62 -31.70 33.22
CA ALA A 10 36.86 -31.60 31.80
C ALA A 10 35.60 -31.16 31.05
N ILE A 11 34.41 -31.61 31.44
CA ILE A 11 33.11 -31.15 30.91
C ILE A 11 32.91 -29.66 31.16
N VAL A 12 33.23 -29.19 32.36
CA VAL A 12 33.12 -27.77 32.76
C VAL A 12 34.12 -26.93 31.95
N GLU A 13 35.34 -27.39 31.78
CA GLU A 13 36.36 -26.70 31.01
C GLU A 13 35.98 -26.59 29.52
N ASP A 14 35.53 -27.68 28.90
CA ASP A 14 35.04 -27.68 27.52
C ASP A 14 33.90 -26.71 27.30
N TYR A 15 32.94 -26.62 28.26
CA TYR A 15 31.86 -25.67 28.18
C TYR A 15 32.36 -24.23 28.31
N ASN A 16 33.31 -23.99 29.24
CA ASN A 16 33.96 -22.70 29.41
C ASN A 16 34.79 -22.28 28.20
N ASN A 17 35.33 -23.25 27.46
CA ASN A 17 36.05 -23.03 26.20
C ASN A 17 35.12 -22.88 24.99
N GLY A 18 33.81 -22.89 25.18
CA GLY A 18 32.82 -22.56 24.16
C GLY A 18 32.17 -23.78 23.47
N LEU A 19 32.44 -25.03 23.87
CA LEU A 19 31.76 -26.17 23.29
C LEU A 19 30.25 -26.11 23.63
N SER A 20 29.42 -26.41 22.65
CA SER A 20 27.97 -26.53 22.89
C SER A 20 27.67 -27.82 23.69
N ILE A 21 26.60 -27.80 24.50
CA ILE A 21 26.16 -28.97 25.28
C ILE A 21 26.00 -30.20 24.37
N THR A 22 25.46 -30.02 23.15
CA THR A 22 25.33 -31.14 22.18
C THR A 22 26.70 -31.77 21.81
N LYS A 23 27.72 -30.94 21.57
CA LYS A 23 29.08 -31.44 21.27
C LYS A 23 29.72 -32.10 22.50
N ILE A 24 29.46 -31.57 23.71
CA ILE A 24 29.91 -32.17 24.95
C ILE A 24 29.22 -33.52 25.17
N CYS A 25 27.89 -33.62 24.94
CA CYS A 25 27.20 -34.91 24.98
C CYS A 25 27.80 -35.95 24.03
N GLN A 26 28.20 -35.53 22.82
CA GLN A 26 28.85 -36.42 21.84
C GLN A 26 30.26 -36.83 22.27
N LYS A 27 31.05 -35.87 22.80
CA LYS A 27 32.44 -36.11 23.22
C LYS A 27 32.55 -37.08 24.40
N TYR A 28 31.64 -36.90 25.40
CA TYR A 28 31.67 -37.68 26.64
C TYR A 28 30.65 -38.82 26.68
N HIS A 29 29.87 -39.00 25.59
CA HIS A 29 28.84 -40.02 25.46
C HIS A 29 27.76 -39.97 26.55
N HIS A 30 27.46 -38.77 27.07
CA HIS A 30 26.45 -38.57 28.09
C HIS A 30 25.18 -37.91 27.55
N LYS A 31 24.04 -38.20 28.23
CA LYS A 31 22.76 -37.57 27.88
C LYS A 31 22.75 -36.09 28.28
N PHE A 32 21.97 -35.32 27.58
CA PHE A 32 21.81 -33.85 27.77
C PHE A 32 21.54 -33.48 29.24
N ASN A 33 20.62 -34.20 29.91
CA ASN A 33 20.27 -33.96 31.32
C ASN A 33 21.45 -34.16 32.29
N ILE A 34 22.34 -35.08 31.99
CA ILE A 34 23.53 -35.35 32.81
C ILE A 34 24.53 -34.20 32.71
N ILE A 35 24.81 -33.77 31.46
CA ILE A 35 25.70 -32.62 31.23
C ILE A 35 25.17 -31.36 31.84
N THR A 36 23.86 -31.09 31.70
CA THR A 36 23.25 -29.91 32.33
C THR A 36 23.30 -29.94 33.85
N GLN A 37 23.07 -31.08 34.47
CA GLN A 37 23.22 -31.23 35.92
C GLN A 37 24.63 -30.93 36.40
N ILE A 38 25.64 -31.39 35.68
CA ILE A 38 27.06 -31.08 36.00
C ILE A 38 27.31 -29.58 35.91
N LEU A 39 26.86 -28.94 34.84
CA LEU A 39 27.05 -27.50 34.61
C LEU A 39 26.24 -26.65 35.62
N ASP A 40 25.03 -27.06 35.97
CA ASP A 40 24.20 -26.42 37.00
C ASP A 40 24.83 -26.54 38.38
N LYS A 41 25.33 -27.73 38.74
CA LYS A 41 26.03 -27.95 40.02
C LYS A 41 27.28 -27.08 40.17
N ASN A 42 27.92 -26.72 39.07
CA ASN A 42 29.07 -25.82 39.03
C ASN A 42 28.70 -24.35 38.79
N ASP A 43 27.43 -23.99 38.90
CA ASP A 43 26.89 -22.62 38.75
C ASP A 43 27.19 -21.94 37.39
N ILE A 44 27.31 -22.76 36.32
CA ILE A 44 27.75 -22.30 34.99
C ILE A 44 26.60 -22.24 33.98
N TYR A 45 25.53 -23.02 34.18
CA TYR A 45 24.40 -23.13 33.27
C TYR A 45 23.08 -23.25 33.99
N HIS A 46 22.22 -22.20 33.82
CA HIS A 46 20.89 -22.12 34.42
C HIS A 46 19.80 -22.06 33.38
N GLY A 47 19.79 -22.92 32.38
CA GLY A 47 18.82 -22.77 31.32
C GLY A 47 18.52 -24.01 30.49
N ARG A 48 17.47 -23.92 29.65
CA ARG A 48 17.04 -24.99 28.74
C ARG A 48 17.71 -24.90 27.35
N SER A 49 18.62 -23.96 27.12
CA SER A 49 19.26 -23.75 25.81
C SER A 49 20.40 -24.72 25.57
N LYS A 50 20.40 -25.41 24.41
CA LYS A 50 21.47 -26.30 23.96
C LYS A 50 22.72 -25.56 23.47
N SER A 51 22.61 -24.22 23.23
CA SER A 51 23.72 -23.40 22.71
C SER A 51 24.51 -22.74 23.83
N ASN A 52 25.84 -22.79 23.74
CA ASN A 52 26.71 -22.09 24.68
C ASN A 52 26.60 -20.56 24.48
N PRO A 53 26.37 -19.75 25.53
CA PRO A 53 26.34 -18.29 25.44
C PRO A 53 27.58 -17.69 24.79
N LYS A 54 28.77 -18.25 24.97
CA LYS A 54 30.03 -17.77 24.36
C LYS A 54 30.06 -17.89 22.84
N ASN A 55 29.23 -18.75 22.25
CA ASN A 55 29.12 -18.94 20.80
C ASN A 55 28.06 -18.01 20.18
N ARG A 56 27.49 -17.07 20.95
CA ARG A 56 26.57 -16.10 20.39
C ARG A 56 27.30 -15.17 19.44
N LYS A 57 26.73 -14.98 18.24
CA LYS A 57 27.24 -14.02 17.28
C LYS A 57 27.39 -12.66 17.96
N GLN A 58 28.63 -12.19 18.09
CA GLN A 58 28.90 -10.85 18.55
C GLN A 58 28.47 -9.86 17.47
N LEU A 59 27.83 -8.78 17.88
CA LEU A 59 27.38 -7.69 17.00
C LEU A 59 28.40 -6.56 17.06
N THR A 60 28.56 -5.87 15.95
CA THR A 60 29.34 -4.63 15.93
C THR A 60 28.56 -3.52 16.66
N SER A 61 29.28 -2.55 17.19
CA SER A 61 28.65 -1.36 17.81
C SER A 61 27.72 -0.65 16.83
N GLU A 62 28.08 -0.61 15.55
CA GLU A 62 27.23 -0.05 14.48
C GLU A 62 25.91 -0.80 14.33
N GLN A 63 25.92 -2.14 14.34
CA GLN A 63 24.70 -2.94 14.29
C GLN A 63 23.81 -2.73 15.49
N ILE A 64 24.41 -2.65 16.69
CA ILE A 64 23.67 -2.40 17.94
C ILE A 64 23.00 -1.00 17.89
N ASN A 65 23.75 0.05 17.56
CA ASN A 65 23.24 1.40 17.46
C ASN A 65 22.15 1.53 16.40
N LYS A 66 22.32 0.88 15.26
CA LYS A 66 21.33 0.84 14.20
C LYS A 66 20.02 0.17 14.65
N ILE A 67 20.09 -0.95 15.37
CA ILE A 67 18.91 -1.62 15.93
C ILE A 67 18.19 -0.70 16.91
N ILE A 68 18.94 -0.08 17.83
CA ILE A 68 18.39 0.83 18.84
C ILE A 68 17.70 2.00 18.17
N TYR A 69 18.39 2.69 17.26
CA TYR A 69 17.85 3.84 16.53
C TYR A 69 16.56 3.49 15.77
N LEU A 70 16.59 2.43 14.97
CA LEU A 70 15.42 2.00 14.20
C LEU A 70 14.23 1.60 15.11
N TYR A 71 14.52 1.03 16.27
CA TYR A 71 13.48 0.59 17.18
C TYR A 71 12.90 1.72 18.03
N THR A 72 13.74 2.64 18.54
CA THR A 72 13.32 3.70 19.49
C THR A 72 12.95 5.00 18.82
N VAL A 73 13.63 5.38 17.72
CA VAL A 73 13.45 6.67 17.04
C VAL A 73 12.53 6.51 15.82
N GLU A 74 12.81 5.54 14.95
CA GLU A 74 11.96 5.27 13.78
C GLU A 74 10.80 4.33 14.08
N HIS A 75 10.68 3.82 15.31
CA HIS A 75 9.59 2.98 15.76
C HIS A 75 9.36 1.70 14.90
N ARG A 76 10.41 1.20 14.25
CA ARG A 76 10.33 0.04 13.35
C ARG A 76 10.12 -1.28 14.14
N GLY A 77 9.47 -2.24 13.50
CA GLY A 77 9.27 -3.57 14.08
C GLY A 77 10.57 -4.38 14.15
N GLN A 78 10.65 -5.34 15.09
CA GLN A 78 11.85 -6.15 15.33
C GLN A 78 12.39 -6.87 14.08
N LEU A 79 11.50 -7.34 13.19
CA LEU A 79 11.88 -8.01 11.95
C LEU A 79 12.58 -7.03 10.97
N TYR A 80 12.06 -5.81 10.88
CA TYR A 80 12.68 -4.76 10.07
C TYR A 80 14.07 -4.40 10.62
N CYS A 81 14.19 -4.19 11.94
CA CYS A 81 15.46 -3.89 12.59
C CYS A 81 16.49 -5.01 12.35
N ALA A 82 16.07 -6.27 12.40
CA ALA A 82 16.95 -7.41 12.12
C ALA A 82 17.48 -7.39 10.69
N LYS A 83 16.59 -7.21 9.71
CA LYS A 83 16.96 -7.15 8.29
C LYS A 83 17.87 -5.97 7.98
N ALA A 84 17.53 -4.78 8.46
CA ALA A 84 18.29 -3.56 8.25
C ALA A 84 19.71 -3.61 8.89
N ALA A 85 19.86 -4.35 9.99
CA ALA A 85 21.16 -4.60 10.62
C ALA A 85 21.94 -5.77 10.01
N GLY A 86 21.48 -6.37 8.90
CA GLY A 86 22.14 -7.49 8.23
C GLY A 86 22.07 -8.83 9.00
N LEU A 87 21.05 -8.98 9.87
CA LEU A 87 20.87 -10.16 10.72
C LEU A 87 19.81 -11.13 10.16
N GLY A 88 19.35 -10.94 8.93
CA GLY A 88 18.28 -11.72 8.33
C GLY A 88 16.98 -11.60 9.15
N ASN A 89 16.31 -12.72 9.42
CA ASN A 89 15.05 -12.76 10.16
C ASN A 89 15.21 -12.94 11.68
N SER A 90 16.39 -12.65 12.24
CA SER A 90 16.74 -12.97 13.64
C SER A 90 16.17 -11.99 14.66
N THR A 91 14.85 -11.96 14.85
CA THR A 91 14.20 -11.12 15.87
C THR A 91 14.66 -11.41 17.29
N ARG A 92 15.13 -12.64 17.58
CA ARG A 92 15.71 -12.99 18.88
C ARG A 92 16.95 -12.16 19.22
N VAL A 93 17.78 -11.88 18.21
CA VAL A 93 18.99 -11.04 18.39
C VAL A 93 18.58 -9.60 18.71
N VAL A 94 17.58 -9.06 18.00
CA VAL A 94 17.03 -7.73 18.29
C VAL A 94 16.50 -7.65 19.72
N LYS A 95 15.68 -8.64 20.14
CA LYS A 95 15.17 -8.69 21.55
C LYS A 95 16.29 -8.71 22.57
N ARG A 96 17.39 -9.43 22.30
CA ARG A 96 18.55 -9.46 23.19
C ARG A 96 19.18 -8.08 23.28
N VAL A 97 19.48 -7.42 22.15
CA VAL A 97 20.07 -6.07 22.12
C VAL A 97 19.21 -5.07 22.92
N LEU A 98 17.88 -5.09 22.70
CA LEU A 98 16.96 -4.22 23.43
C LEU A 98 17.01 -4.47 24.94
N LYS A 99 17.01 -5.74 25.40
CA LYS A 99 17.14 -6.10 26.81
C LYS A 99 18.46 -5.69 27.42
N GLU A 100 19.56 -5.95 26.74
CA GLU A 100 20.92 -5.61 27.18
C GLU A 100 21.13 -4.08 27.32
N ASN A 101 20.31 -3.28 26.60
CA ASN A 101 20.32 -1.82 26.67
C ASN A 101 19.16 -1.23 27.46
N ASN A 102 18.44 -2.05 28.27
CA ASN A 102 17.29 -1.63 29.08
C ASN A 102 16.17 -0.94 28.31
N ILE A 103 15.96 -1.32 27.03
CA ILE A 103 14.92 -0.79 26.17
C ILE A 103 13.68 -1.66 26.30
N HIS A 104 12.53 -1.02 26.56
CA HIS A 104 11.24 -1.71 26.61
C HIS A 104 10.93 -2.44 25.31
N ILE A 105 10.58 -3.72 25.42
CA ILE A 105 10.14 -4.51 24.26
C ILE A 105 8.63 -4.42 24.16
N ARG A 106 8.16 -3.71 23.14
CA ARG A 106 6.73 -3.55 22.87
C ARG A 106 6.00 -4.89 22.86
N ASN A 107 4.88 -4.98 23.56
CA ASN A 107 3.95 -6.09 23.45
C ASN A 107 3.16 -6.01 22.12
N PHE A 108 2.33 -7.02 21.84
CA PHE A 108 1.57 -7.07 20.58
C PHE A 108 0.63 -5.87 20.39
N SER A 109 -0.05 -5.43 21.47
CA SER A 109 -0.97 -4.30 21.43
C SER A 109 -0.23 -2.98 21.21
N GLU A 110 0.88 -2.75 21.91
CA GLU A 110 1.74 -1.58 21.72
C GLU A 110 2.32 -1.53 20.30
N ALA A 111 2.82 -2.67 19.81
CA ALA A 111 3.34 -2.76 18.45
C ALA A 111 2.25 -2.55 17.40
N ALA A 112 1.01 -2.95 17.64
CA ALA A 112 -0.12 -2.72 16.74
C ALA A 112 -0.54 -1.25 16.74
N VAL A 113 -0.63 -0.61 17.92
CA VAL A 113 -0.93 0.84 18.03
C VAL A 113 0.14 1.65 17.31
N GLU A 114 1.41 1.36 17.54
CA GLU A 114 2.54 2.07 16.96
C GLU A 114 2.69 1.76 15.46
N SER A 115 2.44 0.53 15.00
CA SER A 115 2.34 0.20 13.58
C SER A 115 1.19 0.93 12.91
N ASN A 116 0.07 1.11 13.58
CA ASN A 116 -1.05 1.90 13.06
C ASN A 116 -0.73 3.40 13.07
N GLN A 117 -0.04 3.90 14.09
CA GLN A 117 0.47 5.28 14.11
C GLN A 117 1.53 5.51 13.02
N ASN A 118 2.42 4.55 12.78
CA ASN A 118 3.45 4.62 11.74
C ASN A 118 2.90 4.36 10.33
N ARG A 119 1.84 3.57 10.17
CA ARG A 119 1.06 3.49 8.92
C ARG A 119 0.30 4.77 8.64
N ALA A 120 0.04 5.58 9.66
CA ALA A 120 -0.58 6.88 9.57
C ALA A 120 0.42 8.02 9.27
N TYR A 121 1.70 7.73 9.01
CA TYR A 121 2.67 8.72 8.57
C TYR A 121 2.49 9.06 7.10
N PHE A 122 1.31 9.59 6.79
CA PHE A 122 1.15 10.48 5.65
C PHE A 122 1.71 11.83 6.06
N LYS A 123 2.68 12.34 5.32
CA LYS A 123 3.13 13.72 5.48
C LYS A 123 1.98 14.69 5.26
N ASN A 124 1.06 14.33 4.38
CA ASN A 124 -0.06 15.17 3.96
C ASN A 124 -1.42 14.52 4.28
N LYS A 125 -1.75 14.37 5.58
CA LYS A 125 -3.06 13.84 6.03
C LYS A 125 -4.23 14.72 5.61
N GLU A 126 -3.96 15.98 5.31
CA GLU A 126 -4.94 17.00 4.98
C GLU A 126 -5.05 17.25 3.47
N TYR A 127 -4.46 16.37 2.64
CA TYR A 127 -4.45 16.53 1.18
C TYR A 127 -5.84 16.81 0.60
N PHE A 128 -6.86 16.08 1.04
CA PHE A 128 -8.24 16.25 0.57
C PHE A 128 -8.99 17.42 1.23
N ASP A 129 -8.39 18.16 2.17
CA ASP A 129 -9.00 19.34 2.78
C ASP A 129 -8.83 20.59 1.92
N THR A 130 -7.84 20.62 1.04
CA THR A 130 -7.59 21.73 0.12
C THR A 130 -7.96 21.32 -1.30
N GLU A 131 -8.99 21.94 -1.84
CA GLU A 131 -9.43 21.67 -3.21
C GLU A 131 -8.44 22.19 -4.24
N SER A 132 -8.11 21.35 -5.19
CA SER A 132 -7.22 21.66 -6.32
C SER A 132 -7.62 20.84 -7.56
N PRO A 133 -7.15 21.22 -8.78
CA PRO A 133 -7.38 20.43 -9.99
C PRO A 133 -6.90 18.98 -9.85
N ASN A 134 -5.74 18.75 -9.24
CA ASN A 134 -5.18 17.41 -9.07
C ASN A 134 -5.98 16.61 -8.02
N MET A 135 -6.38 17.24 -6.92
CA MET A 135 -7.24 16.62 -5.91
C MET A 135 -8.57 16.18 -6.53
N ALA A 136 -9.23 17.05 -7.30
CA ALA A 136 -10.48 16.75 -7.98
C ALA A 136 -10.31 15.61 -9.01
N TYR A 137 -9.23 15.61 -9.78
CA TYR A 137 -8.89 14.50 -10.67
C TYR A 137 -8.75 13.17 -9.91
N ILE A 138 -8.00 13.15 -8.82
CA ILE A 138 -7.81 11.94 -8.02
C ILE A 138 -9.15 11.46 -7.44
N MET A 139 -10.00 12.37 -7.01
CA MET A 139 -11.36 12.03 -6.56
C MET A 139 -12.19 11.38 -7.67
N GLY A 140 -12.20 11.96 -8.88
CA GLY A 140 -12.88 11.38 -10.03
C GLY A 140 -12.35 10.00 -10.40
N PHE A 141 -11.03 9.83 -10.35
CA PHE A 141 -10.36 8.55 -10.59
C PHE A 141 -10.68 7.52 -9.50
N LEU A 142 -10.77 7.95 -8.23
CA LEU A 142 -11.24 7.10 -7.13
C LEU A 142 -12.72 6.76 -7.27
N ALA A 143 -13.55 7.65 -7.81
CA ALA A 143 -14.97 7.40 -8.02
C ALA A 143 -15.22 6.29 -9.05
N SER A 144 -14.36 6.16 -10.07
CA SER A 144 -14.38 5.06 -11.05
C SER A 144 -13.65 3.81 -10.51
N ASP A 145 -12.31 3.81 -10.56
CA ASP A 145 -11.46 2.64 -10.33
C ASP A 145 -11.01 2.45 -8.87
N GLY A 146 -11.33 3.41 -7.98
CA GLY A 146 -10.93 3.33 -6.58
C GLY A 146 -11.74 2.31 -5.77
N ASN A 147 -11.10 1.71 -4.79
CA ASN A 147 -11.75 0.88 -3.76
C ASN A 147 -11.50 1.48 -2.38
N ILE A 148 -12.58 1.78 -1.67
CA ILE A 148 -12.57 2.26 -0.28
C ILE A 148 -13.00 1.09 0.61
N SER A 149 -12.14 0.71 1.53
CA SER A 149 -12.45 -0.40 2.45
C SER A 149 -13.58 -0.02 3.41
N GLU A 150 -14.52 -0.93 3.60
CA GLU A 150 -15.57 -0.79 4.61
C GLU A 150 -15.03 -1.07 6.01
N ARG A 151 -14.08 -2.02 6.14
CA ARG A 151 -13.61 -2.57 7.41
C ARG A 151 -12.53 -1.74 8.08
N ASP A 152 -11.73 -1.04 7.29
CA ASP A 152 -10.59 -0.26 7.78
C ASP A 152 -10.45 1.08 7.02
N ASN A 153 -9.35 1.78 7.20
CA ASN A 153 -9.10 3.06 6.53
C ASN A 153 -8.32 2.90 5.21
N SER A 154 -8.36 1.72 4.61
CA SER A 154 -7.63 1.44 3.38
C SER A 154 -8.33 2.02 2.16
N ILE A 155 -7.54 2.68 1.33
CA ILE A 155 -7.91 3.22 0.03
C ILE A 155 -6.97 2.58 -1.00
N LYS A 156 -7.53 2.09 -2.11
CA LYS A 156 -6.80 1.30 -3.10
C LYS A 156 -7.17 1.73 -4.51
N ILE A 157 -6.17 1.82 -5.38
CA ILE A 157 -6.33 1.92 -6.83
C ILE A 157 -5.55 0.76 -7.46
N ALA A 158 -6.19 -0.03 -8.30
CA ALA A 158 -5.58 -1.16 -8.98
C ALA A 158 -5.84 -1.05 -10.50
N LEU A 159 -4.77 -1.01 -11.29
CA LEU A 159 -4.84 -0.80 -12.74
C LEU A 159 -3.98 -1.84 -13.47
N SER A 160 -4.20 -1.97 -14.79
CA SER A 160 -3.23 -2.65 -15.64
C SER A 160 -1.84 -2.02 -15.46
N SER A 161 -0.78 -2.83 -15.40
CA SER A 161 0.60 -2.32 -15.24
C SER A 161 1.07 -1.43 -16.38
N VAL A 162 0.38 -1.43 -17.52
CA VAL A 162 0.59 -0.47 -18.61
C VAL A 162 0.31 0.97 -18.16
N ASP A 163 -0.62 1.14 -17.23
CA ASP A 163 -1.05 2.43 -16.69
C ASP A 163 -0.37 2.77 -15.35
N ARG A 164 0.71 2.06 -14.96
CA ARG A 164 1.43 2.24 -13.68
C ARG A 164 1.90 3.67 -13.45
N GLU A 165 2.24 4.40 -14.53
CA GLU A 165 2.73 5.78 -14.45
C GLU A 165 1.76 6.73 -13.72
N ILE A 166 0.44 6.56 -13.89
CA ILE A 166 -0.53 7.43 -13.19
C ILE A 166 -0.54 7.14 -11.68
N LEU A 167 -0.33 5.89 -11.26
CA LEU A 167 -0.21 5.56 -9.84
C LEU A 167 1.00 6.21 -9.19
N GLU A 168 2.14 6.29 -9.91
CA GLU A 168 3.34 7.01 -9.45
C GLU A 168 3.08 8.52 -9.29
N LYS A 169 2.35 9.11 -10.25
CA LYS A 169 1.97 10.53 -10.17
C LYS A 169 1.03 10.79 -8.99
N ILE A 170 0.01 9.95 -8.79
CA ILE A 170 -0.91 10.04 -7.66
C ILE A 170 -0.17 9.83 -6.32
N LYS A 171 0.73 8.82 -6.26
CA LYS A 171 1.58 8.58 -5.09
C LYS A 171 2.39 9.81 -4.71
N LYS A 172 3.01 10.45 -5.70
CA LYS A 172 3.82 11.67 -5.50
C LYS A 172 2.95 12.85 -5.08
N GLU A 173 1.81 13.04 -5.71
CA GLU A 173 0.89 14.15 -5.45
C GLU A 173 0.33 14.11 -4.02
N ILE A 174 -0.09 12.94 -3.54
CA ILE A 174 -0.61 12.75 -2.18
C ILE A 174 0.53 12.58 -1.14
N GLU A 175 1.78 12.44 -1.58
CA GLU A 175 2.94 12.12 -0.73
C GLU A 175 2.82 10.76 -0.01
N ILE A 176 2.33 9.73 -0.74
CA ILE A 176 2.20 8.37 -0.23
C ILE A 176 3.58 7.71 -0.18
N GLU A 177 4.00 7.19 0.98
CA GLU A 177 5.27 6.46 1.13
C GLU A 177 5.20 5.00 0.70
N ASN A 178 4.00 4.39 0.71
CA ASN A 178 3.82 2.98 0.36
C ASN A 178 4.27 2.70 -1.08
N ASP A 179 4.93 1.57 -1.29
CA ASP A 179 5.31 1.13 -2.62
C ASP A 179 4.10 0.65 -3.43
N ILE A 180 4.15 0.89 -4.73
CA ILE A 180 3.22 0.29 -5.68
C ILE A 180 3.57 -1.19 -5.81
N THR A 181 2.57 -2.04 -5.58
CA THR A 181 2.74 -3.50 -5.66
C THR A 181 2.34 -4.00 -7.04
N ASP A 182 3.26 -4.68 -7.71
CA ASP A 182 3.00 -5.32 -9.00
C ASP A 182 2.68 -6.81 -8.79
N THR A 183 1.57 -7.27 -9.38
CA THR A 183 1.10 -8.65 -9.29
C THR A 183 0.60 -9.12 -10.64
N ILE A 184 0.44 -10.44 -10.79
CA ILE A 184 -0.19 -11.06 -11.96
C ILE A 184 -1.50 -11.68 -11.50
N THR A 185 -2.60 -11.38 -12.21
CA THR A 185 -3.89 -12.00 -11.94
C THR A 185 -3.88 -13.50 -12.27
N ASN A 186 -4.86 -14.24 -11.78
CA ASN A 186 -5.02 -15.66 -12.11
C ASN A 186 -5.17 -15.91 -13.63
N ASN A 187 -5.60 -14.90 -14.38
CA ASN A 187 -5.72 -14.96 -15.85
C ASN A 187 -4.45 -14.45 -16.58
N GLY A 188 -3.34 -14.25 -15.87
CA GLY A 188 -2.05 -13.84 -16.45
C GLY A 188 -1.91 -12.36 -16.76
N PHE A 189 -2.84 -11.50 -16.38
CA PHE A 189 -2.75 -10.05 -16.62
C PHE A 189 -1.93 -9.35 -15.52
N PRO A 190 -0.92 -8.53 -15.88
CA PRO A 190 -0.16 -7.74 -14.92
C PRO A 190 -0.98 -6.56 -14.39
N ILE A 191 -1.00 -6.42 -13.07
CA ILE A 191 -1.70 -5.35 -12.34
C ILE A 191 -0.73 -4.64 -11.42
N SER A 192 -0.78 -3.32 -11.42
CA SER A 192 -0.11 -2.44 -10.45
C SER A 192 -1.14 -1.87 -9.48
N THR A 193 -0.83 -1.91 -8.20
CA THR A 193 -1.73 -1.51 -7.12
C THR A 193 -1.06 -0.49 -6.21
N LEU A 194 -1.68 0.65 -6.02
CA LEU A 194 -1.36 1.63 -4.99
C LEU A 194 -2.37 1.47 -3.85
N THR A 195 -1.87 1.24 -2.64
CA THR A 195 -2.71 1.12 -1.44
C THR A 195 -2.14 1.98 -0.32
N TRP A 196 -3.01 2.75 0.33
CA TRP A 196 -2.65 3.50 1.53
C TRP A 196 -3.78 3.44 2.56
N SER A 197 -3.48 3.81 3.80
CA SER A 197 -4.44 3.81 4.89
C SER A 197 -4.36 5.15 5.63
N CYS A 198 -5.40 5.95 5.53
CA CYS A 198 -5.51 7.24 6.22
C CYS A 198 -6.97 7.50 6.57
N LYS A 199 -7.25 7.64 7.87
CA LYS A 199 -8.60 7.89 8.38
C LYS A 199 -9.14 9.23 7.87
N GLN A 200 -8.34 10.30 7.95
CA GLN A 200 -8.72 11.64 7.50
C GLN A 200 -9.07 11.66 6.01
N HIS A 201 -8.24 11.00 5.16
CA HIS A 201 -8.54 10.87 3.73
C HIS A 201 -9.88 10.15 3.49
N LYS A 202 -10.12 9.03 4.18
CA LYS A 202 -11.37 8.28 4.04
C LYS A 202 -12.59 9.10 4.46
N GLU A 203 -12.51 9.78 5.60
CA GLU A 203 -13.59 10.65 6.11
C GLU A 203 -13.86 11.82 5.16
N LYS A 204 -12.81 12.46 4.64
CA LYS A 204 -12.96 13.58 3.73
C LYS A 204 -13.50 13.13 2.36
N LEU A 205 -13.00 12.04 1.80
CA LEU A 205 -13.55 11.45 0.57
C LEU A 205 -15.03 11.09 0.73
N ALA A 206 -15.43 10.56 1.90
CA ALA A 206 -16.82 10.28 2.19
C ALA A 206 -17.69 11.55 2.17
N SER A 207 -17.19 12.70 2.62
CA SER A 207 -17.91 13.97 2.55
C SER A 207 -18.15 14.44 1.11
N TYR A 208 -17.38 13.97 0.15
CA TYR A 208 -17.59 14.18 -1.29
C TYR A 208 -18.36 13.04 -1.98
N GLY A 209 -18.89 12.06 -1.21
CA GLY A 209 -19.66 10.95 -1.75
C GLY A 209 -18.83 9.76 -2.24
N ILE A 210 -17.51 9.76 -2.01
CA ILE A 210 -16.62 8.64 -2.36
C ILE A 210 -16.53 7.69 -1.16
N ILE A 211 -17.43 6.72 -1.13
CA ILE A 211 -17.67 5.80 -0.01
C ILE A 211 -17.45 4.33 -0.43
N PRO A 212 -17.36 3.39 0.53
CA PRO A 212 -17.40 1.97 0.22
C PRO A 212 -18.64 1.59 -0.62
N ASN A 213 -18.48 0.61 -1.51
CA ASN A 213 -19.57 0.13 -2.38
C ASN A 213 -20.24 1.21 -3.24
N LYS A 214 -19.48 2.27 -3.58
CA LYS A 214 -19.96 3.47 -4.27
C LYS A 214 -20.63 3.24 -5.63
N THR A 215 -20.37 2.12 -6.30
CA THR A 215 -20.84 1.84 -7.66
C THR A 215 -22.34 2.17 -7.87
N PHE A 216 -23.18 1.73 -6.93
CA PHE A 216 -24.62 2.00 -6.97
C PHE A 216 -25.06 3.28 -6.26
N LEU A 217 -24.14 3.96 -5.57
CA LEU A 217 -24.41 5.17 -4.78
C LEU A 217 -23.74 6.42 -5.38
N LEU A 218 -23.12 6.26 -6.56
CA LEU A 218 -22.42 7.35 -7.23
C LEU A 218 -23.37 8.55 -7.47
N ALA A 219 -22.93 9.71 -7.03
CA ALA A 219 -23.63 10.97 -7.17
C ALA A 219 -22.66 12.08 -7.63
N PRO A 220 -23.16 13.17 -8.22
CA PRO A 220 -22.36 14.33 -8.53
C PRO A 220 -21.66 14.89 -7.28
N PRO A 221 -20.42 15.39 -7.40
CA PRO A 221 -19.65 15.90 -6.26
C PRO A 221 -20.09 17.35 -5.92
N TYR A 222 -21.33 17.54 -5.50
CA TYR A 222 -21.88 18.89 -5.23
C TYR A 222 -21.14 19.64 -4.11
N ASN A 223 -20.43 18.93 -3.23
CA ASN A 223 -19.61 19.52 -2.18
C ASN A 223 -18.25 20.01 -2.68
N LEU A 224 -17.87 19.67 -3.92
CA LEU A 224 -16.69 20.18 -4.59
C LEU A 224 -17.02 21.50 -5.31
N GLN A 225 -16.13 22.50 -5.23
CA GLN A 225 -16.32 23.75 -5.96
C GLN A 225 -16.48 23.49 -7.47
N LYS A 226 -17.47 24.13 -8.10
CA LYS A 226 -17.85 23.92 -9.51
C LYS A 226 -16.69 24.09 -10.48
N LYS A 227 -15.76 25.00 -10.21
CA LYS A 227 -14.57 25.22 -11.05
C LYS A 227 -13.66 23.99 -11.21
N TYR A 228 -13.74 23.01 -10.28
CA TYR A 228 -12.97 21.76 -10.32
C TYR A 228 -13.76 20.55 -10.84
N TRP A 229 -15.02 20.72 -11.21
CA TRP A 229 -15.84 19.62 -11.73
C TRP A 229 -15.27 19.03 -13.02
N ILE A 230 -14.66 19.86 -13.86
CA ILE A 230 -14.03 19.37 -15.09
C ILE A 230 -12.84 18.45 -14.81
N ASP A 231 -12.06 18.73 -13.77
CA ASP A 231 -10.94 17.89 -13.35
C ASP A 231 -11.45 16.56 -12.78
N TYR A 232 -12.53 16.61 -11.98
CA TYR A 232 -13.20 15.41 -11.49
C TYR A 232 -13.71 14.53 -12.65
N ILE A 233 -14.37 15.14 -13.65
CA ILE A 233 -14.86 14.45 -14.85
C ILE A 233 -13.70 13.84 -15.63
N ARG A 234 -12.56 14.53 -15.74
CA ARG A 234 -11.33 13.97 -16.37
C ARG A 234 -10.87 12.72 -15.62
N GLY A 235 -10.79 12.78 -14.29
CA GLY A 235 -10.41 11.62 -13.47
C GLY A 235 -11.37 10.45 -13.64
N TYR A 236 -12.67 10.70 -13.61
CA TYR A 236 -13.69 9.69 -13.85
C TYR A 236 -13.61 9.08 -15.26
N PHE A 237 -13.42 9.91 -16.28
CA PHE A 237 -13.21 9.47 -17.65
C PHE A 237 -11.96 8.60 -17.79
N ASP A 238 -10.90 8.93 -17.10
CA ASP A 238 -9.66 8.12 -17.15
C ASP A 238 -9.85 6.72 -16.55
N GLY A 239 -10.76 6.54 -15.59
CA GLY A 239 -11.20 5.23 -15.14
C GLY A 239 -12.21 4.61 -16.14
N ASP A 240 -13.46 5.01 -16.05
CA ASP A 240 -14.62 4.36 -16.70
C ASP A 240 -14.95 4.90 -18.12
N GLY A 241 -14.15 5.81 -18.67
CA GLY A 241 -14.38 6.32 -20.02
C GLY A 241 -13.60 5.58 -21.10
N SER A 242 -13.96 5.83 -22.35
CA SER A 242 -13.22 5.31 -23.51
C SER A 242 -13.11 6.33 -24.63
N ILE A 243 -12.03 6.21 -25.42
CA ILE A 243 -11.83 6.94 -26.67
C ILE A 243 -11.42 5.94 -27.76
N ASN A 244 -12.21 5.87 -28.83
CA ASN A 244 -12.01 4.89 -29.89
C ASN A 244 -12.31 5.49 -31.28
N LEU A 245 -11.55 5.05 -32.30
CA LEU A 245 -11.86 5.29 -33.69
C LEU A 245 -12.88 4.24 -34.16
N LEU A 246 -14.01 4.68 -34.64
CA LEU A 246 -15.04 3.81 -35.20
C LEU A 246 -14.69 3.42 -36.64
N SER A 247 -15.26 2.32 -37.15
CA SER A 247 -15.11 1.87 -38.53
C SER A 247 -15.61 2.90 -39.54
N SER A 248 -16.53 3.78 -39.13
CA SER A 248 -17.01 4.91 -39.90
C SER A 248 -16.03 6.09 -40.04
N GLY A 249 -14.84 6.00 -39.41
CA GLY A 249 -13.84 7.06 -39.42
C GLY A 249 -14.06 8.16 -38.37
N TYR A 250 -15.15 8.10 -37.60
CA TYR A 250 -15.40 9.05 -36.52
C TYR A 250 -14.72 8.60 -35.22
N TRP A 251 -14.17 9.56 -34.46
CA TRP A 251 -13.74 9.32 -33.11
C TRP A 251 -14.93 9.40 -32.16
N ARG A 252 -14.97 8.45 -31.21
CA ARG A 252 -16.00 8.39 -30.19
C ARG A 252 -15.36 8.55 -28.81
N TRP A 253 -15.74 9.59 -28.10
CA TRP A 253 -15.49 9.76 -26.67
C TRP A 253 -16.74 9.35 -25.91
N GLN A 254 -16.60 8.48 -24.91
CA GLN A 254 -17.71 7.86 -24.19
C GLN A 254 -17.40 7.76 -22.72
N ILE A 255 -18.39 7.99 -21.88
CA ILE A 255 -18.37 7.67 -20.45
C ILE A 255 -19.52 6.72 -20.16
N CYS A 256 -19.29 5.74 -19.26
CA CYS A 256 -20.30 4.83 -18.75
C CYS A 256 -20.41 4.88 -17.24
N SER A 257 -21.59 4.52 -16.72
CA SER A 257 -21.88 4.42 -15.30
C SER A 257 -23.14 3.54 -15.10
N VAL A 258 -23.28 2.94 -13.92
CA VAL A 258 -24.53 2.29 -13.49
C VAL A 258 -25.57 3.31 -13.04
N LYS A 259 -25.24 4.62 -12.96
CA LYS A 259 -26.10 5.70 -12.54
C LYS A 259 -26.37 6.66 -13.70
N GLU A 260 -27.59 6.60 -14.24
CA GLU A 260 -28.05 7.49 -15.29
C GLU A 260 -27.96 8.97 -14.87
N SER A 261 -28.44 9.30 -13.67
CA SER A 261 -28.45 10.68 -13.15
C SER A 261 -27.05 11.30 -13.03
N PHE A 262 -26.01 10.48 -12.77
CA PHE A 262 -24.63 10.94 -12.75
C PHE A 262 -24.14 11.31 -14.16
N LEU A 263 -24.49 10.52 -15.16
CA LEU A 263 -24.14 10.81 -16.56
C LEU A 263 -24.90 12.04 -17.06
N GLN A 264 -26.18 12.17 -16.70
CA GLN A 264 -26.97 13.36 -17.06
C GLN A 264 -26.36 14.62 -16.46
N TRP A 265 -25.89 14.58 -15.22
CA TRP A 265 -25.17 15.70 -14.59
C TRP A 265 -23.93 16.10 -15.40
N ILE A 266 -23.14 15.15 -15.89
CA ILE A 266 -21.95 15.45 -16.74
C ILE A 266 -22.39 16.16 -18.02
N ILE A 267 -23.41 15.66 -18.69
CA ILE A 267 -23.96 16.25 -19.93
C ILE A 267 -24.43 17.69 -19.68
N ASP A 268 -25.21 17.90 -18.62
CA ASP A 268 -25.73 19.21 -18.25
C ASP A 268 -24.60 20.19 -17.91
N PHE A 269 -23.61 19.77 -17.13
CA PHE A 269 -22.42 20.56 -16.82
C PHE A 269 -21.62 20.96 -18.07
N LEU A 270 -21.38 20.01 -18.98
CA LEU A 270 -20.67 20.29 -20.24
C LEU A 270 -21.44 21.28 -21.13
N TYR A 271 -22.77 21.20 -21.15
CA TYR A 271 -23.59 22.17 -21.86
C TYR A 271 -23.57 23.55 -21.20
N ASP A 272 -23.81 23.62 -19.88
CA ASP A 272 -23.99 24.90 -19.16
C ASP A 272 -22.68 25.71 -19.16
N GLU A 273 -21.53 25.07 -18.97
CA GLU A 273 -20.23 25.76 -18.85
C GLU A 273 -19.48 25.92 -20.17
N TYR A 274 -19.63 24.97 -21.10
CA TYR A 274 -18.79 24.90 -22.29
C TYR A 274 -19.60 24.87 -23.60
N GLN A 275 -20.91 24.94 -23.54
CA GLN A 275 -21.82 24.90 -24.68
C GLN A 275 -21.63 23.63 -25.55
N ILE A 276 -21.18 22.54 -24.93
CA ILE A 276 -21.14 21.23 -25.60
C ILE A 276 -22.58 20.72 -25.76
N PRO A 277 -23.05 20.39 -26.96
CA PRO A 277 -24.44 20.01 -27.19
C PRO A 277 -24.89 18.86 -26.30
N LYS A 278 -26.11 18.94 -25.74
CA LYS A 278 -26.68 17.84 -24.96
C LYS A 278 -26.90 16.61 -25.85
N VAL A 279 -26.63 15.46 -25.28
CA VAL A 279 -26.89 14.13 -25.89
C VAL A 279 -27.74 13.30 -24.95
N ASN A 280 -28.37 12.25 -25.46
CA ASN A 280 -29.15 11.34 -24.63
C ASN A 280 -28.23 10.36 -23.89
N VAL A 281 -28.57 10.04 -22.65
CA VAL A 281 -28.04 8.87 -21.97
C VAL A 281 -28.72 7.62 -22.58
N LEU A 282 -27.92 6.65 -22.94
CA LEU A 282 -28.35 5.38 -23.52
C LEU A 282 -28.14 4.26 -22.49
N HIS A 283 -28.94 3.21 -22.59
CA HIS A 283 -28.85 2.03 -21.72
C HIS A 283 -28.47 0.79 -22.55
N ASP A 284 -27.43 0.09 -22.15
CA ASP A 284 -27.02 -1.19 -22.71
C ASP A 284 -27.37 -2.31 -21.73
N GLU A 285 -28.46 -3.02 -22.00
CA GLU A 285 -28.97 -4.12 -21.18
C GLU A 285 -28.11 -5.39 -21.24
N CYS A 286 -27.23 -5.51 -22.23
CA CYS A 286 -26.39 -6.70 -22.42
C CYS A 286 -25.18 -6.73 -21.48
N HIS A 287 -24.88 -5.65 -20.78
CA HIS A 287 -23.75 -5.57 -19.86
C HIS A 287 -24.16 -5.91 -18.42
N GLY A 288 -23.73 -7.09 -17.95
CA GLY A 288 -23.98 -7.54 -16.57
C GLY A 288 -25.46 -7.80 -16.26
N LYS A 289 -25.80 -7.97 -14.99
CA LYS A 289 -27.19 -8.26 -14.56
C LYS A 289 -28.13 -7.05 -14.62
N ASN A 290 -27.60 -5.84 -14.55
CA ASN A 290 -28.39 -4.60 -14.41
C ASN A 290 -28.22 -3.64 -15.59
N GLY A 291 -27.48 -4.04 -16.64
CA GLY A 291 -27.11 -3.14 -17.72
C GLY A 291 -26.12 -2.06 -17.30
N ILE A 292 -25.78 -1.20 -18.22
CA ILE A 292 -24.94 -0.02 -17.99
C ILE A 292 -25.47 1.16 -18.79
N TYR A 293 -25.48 2.34 -18.18
CA TYR A 293 -25.79 3.58 -18.87
C TYR A 293 -24.51 4.17 -19.47
N TYR A 294 -24.65 4.85 -20.62
CA TYR A 294 -23.56 5.55 -21.25
C TYR A 294 -24.06 6.73 -22.08
N PHE A 295 -23.20 7.68 -22.34
CA PHE A 295 -23.38 8.68 -23.39
C PHE A 295 -22.11 8.82 -24.19
N GLN A 296 -22.22 9.39 -25.39
CA GLN A 296 -21.08 9.50 -26.30
C GLN A 296 -21.11 10.81 -27.08
N TYR A 297 -19.93 11.32 -27.37
CA TYR A 297 -19.70 12.41 -28.29
C TYR A 297 -18.82 11.96 -29.45
N LEU A 298 -19.14 12.45 -30.65
CA LEU A 298 -18.34 12.16 -31.85
C LEU A 298 -17.36 13.29 -32.16
N THR A 299 -16.47 13.07 -33.11
CA THR A 299 -15.27 13.83 -33.43
C THR A 299 -15.28 15.31 -33.06
N ASN A 300 -16.27 16.12 -33.52
CA ASN A 300 -16.26 17.57 -33.28
C ASN A 300 -16.43 17.94 -31.80
N ALA A 301 -17.45 17.38 -31.14
CA ALA A 301 -17.65 17.59 -29.70
C ALA A 301 -16.52 16.94 -28.89
N ALA A 302 -16.01 15.76 -29.31
CA ALA A 302 -14.87 15.12 -28.67
C ALA A 302 -13.61 16.02 -28.72
N LYS A 303 -13.35 16.75 -29.82
CA LYS A 303 -12.24 17.72 -29.92
C LYS A 303 -12.42 18.89 -28.94
N GLN A 304 -13.63 19.41 -28.80
CA GLN A 304 -13.92 20.46 -27.82
C GLN A 304 -13.66 19.96 -26.40
N ILE A 305 -14.16 18.77 -26.06
CA ILE A 305 -13.96 18.12 -24.76
C ILE A 305 -12.46 17.90 -24.48
N TYR A 306 -11.67 17.48 -25.46
CA TYR A 306 -10.23 17.35 -25.28
C TYR A 306 -9.58 18.65 -24.79
N ASN A 307 -9.86 19.77 -25.43
CA ASN A 307 -9.28 21.06 -25.07
C ASN A 307 -9.66 21.53 -23.67
N ILE A 308 -10.83 21.09 -23.18
CA ILE A 308 -11.31 21.41 -21.84
C ILE A 308 -10.65 20.49 -20.80
N LEU A 309 -10.54 19.18 -21.11
CA LEU A 309 -10.04 18.18 -20.16
C LEU A 309 -8.52 18.28 -19.95
N TYR A 310 -7.74 18.54 -21.02
CA TYR A 310 -6.28 18.46 -20.95
C TYR A 310 -5.62 19.83 -20.97
N THR A 311 -5.49 20.41 -19.78
CA THR A 311 -4.78 21.66 -19.55
C THR A 311 -3.30 21.40 -19.20
N PRO A 312 -2.39 22.39 -19.36
CA PRO A 312 -1.00 22.25 -18.93
C PRO A 312 -0.91 21.81 -17.44
N ASN A 313 0.02 20.91 -17.14
CA ASN A 313 0.29 20.37 -15.80
C ASN A 313 -0.84 19.57 -15.16
N SER A 314 -1.91 19.22 -15.88
CA SER A 314 -2.96 18.36 -15.37
C SER A 314 -2.51 16.89 -15.27
N LEU A 315 -3.03 16.17 -14.25
CA LEU A 315 -2.93 14.71 -14.20
C LEU A 315 -3.81 14.10 -15.29
N TYR A 316 -3.33 13.04 -15.92
CA TYR A 316 -4.09 12.28 -16.93
C TYR A 316 -3.51 10.89 -17.13
N LEU A 317 -4.34 9.97 -17.62
CA LEU A 317 -3.94 8.64 -18.06
C LEU A 317 -3.33 8.73 -19.47
N LYS A 318 -2.02 8.52 -19.55
CA LYS A 318 -1.21 8.71 -20.78
C LYS A 318 -1.81 7.99 -21.98
N ARG A 319 -2.17 6.72 -21.84
CA ARG A 319 -2.77 5.91 -22.90
C ARG A 319 -4.04 6.52 -23.51
N LYS A 320 -4.92 7.12 -22.68
CA LYS A 320 -6.15 7.76 -23.16
C LYS A 320 -5.84 9.09 -23.83
N LYS A 321 -4.97 9.90 -23.24
CA LYS A 321 -4.55 11.17 -23.84
C LYS A 321 -3.90 10.98 -25.20
N GLU A 322 -2.98 10.02 -25.35
CA GLU A 322 -2.32 9.73 -26.64
C GLU A 322 -3.30 9.30 -27.74
N LYS A 323 -4.40 8.61 -27.37
CA LYS A 323 -5.48 8.34 -28.34
C LYS A 323 -6.21 9.62 -28.73
N PHE A 324 -6.49 10.50 -27.78
CA PHE A 324 -7.11 11.80 -28.04
C PHE A 324 -6.21 12.70 -28.91
N ASP A 325 -4.89 12.72 -28.70
CA ASP A 325 -3.93 13.49 -29.49
C ASP A 325 -4.02 13.18 -31.00
N LYS A 326 -4.50 11.96 -31.34
CA LYS A 326 -4.72 11.55 -32.74
C LYS A 326 -5.98 12.18 -33.37
N ILE A 327 -6.93 12.65 -32.57
CA ILE A 327 -8.13 13.33 -33.07
C ILE A 327 -7.83 14.76 -33.54
N ILE A 328 -6.81 15.38 -32.95
CA ILE A 328 -6.50 16.79 -33.13
C ILE A 328 -5.58 17.00 -34.32
N LYS A 329 -4.79 15.99 -34.67
CA LYS A 329 -4.00 15.94 -35.90
C LYS A 329 -4.88 15.69 -37.09
#